data_ca7b08a497fb5eb9ed35a4efa16eadae
#
_entry.id   ca7b08a497fb5eb9ed35a4efa16eadae
#
_cell.length_a   1.000
_cell.length_b   1.000
_cell.length_c   1.000
_cell.angle_alpha   90.00
_cell.angle_beta   90.00
_cell.angle_gamma   90.00
#
_symmetry.space_group_name_H-M   'P 1'
#
loop_
_entity.id
_entity.type
_entity.pdbx_description
1 polymer ?
#
loop_
_entity_poly.entity_id
_entity_poly.type
_entity_poly.pdbx_seq_one_letter_code
_entity_poly.pdbx_strand_id
1 'polypeptide(L)'
;MVVTDNNENIILSAEVIKNDGLENWAKTFKLGTAGYRDQLDPDDINNPEVAFNRIKVAIIAEARASVSDRLFGDKKMIEHHIGGEVRPHTSEFIDLAARIYAAHGHRVHLRKGVNTTPIWYSSFGVFYNELTDGENFTASHSPKFKGGWKPMDGLGKQLIGQAQLIANEVRKIIVPGYLIKLAPPDSHLINRDFDATEAYCEYVTSIIPEVALDDIRNAQDQGFITHVSTVGGSMGGTAKPMFKILNIDKGICFHHEKESSDYHGIGMVDGVNYGVDPGKWQVYKNIGAQEILKKAVPSTLFCIWDPDGDRFNIVTTAPSSMKEKAITYGLETEDLTEDRILVYFKPNQIYFMLTIARIEQIRASGELDQFGWVVLETFPTSRSIGEIAQKNGLKVIRTPVGFKYFGEVAEQIEGQIEEGKEDIIVHTPTNETISVGKNPRILIMAEESGGAAMGGTRIAVSKNGMKKSIALKEKDGFQIGLATMALAALQELMPF
;
A
#
# COMPACT_ATOMS: atom_id res chain seq x y z
N MET A 1 7.53 -26.68 21.20
CA MET A 1 7.40 -27.67 20.09
C MET A 1 5.92 -27.75 19.71
N VAL A 2 5.56 -27.34 18.51
CA VAL A 2 4.19 -27.47 17.99
C VAL A 2 3.96 -28.95 17.73
N VAL A 3 2.98 -29.57 18.41
CA VAL A 3 2.63 -30.98 18.16
C VAL A 3 1.80 -31.03 16.88
N THR A 4 2.38 -31.59 15.82
CA THR A 4 1.66 -31.89 14.57
C THR A 4 1.21 -33.38 14.64
N ASP A 5 -0.01 -33.64 14.19
CA ASP A 5 -0.42 -35.04 13.92
C ASP A 5 0.25 -35.54 12.62
N ASN A 6 -0.01 -36.77 12.22
CA ASN A 6 0.53 -37.36 10.99
C ASN A 6 0.13 -36.60 9.69
N ASN A 7 -0.78 -35.62 9.79
CA ASN A 7 -1.28 -34.82 8.68
C ASN A 7 -0.76 -33.38 8.71
N GLU A 8 0.27 -33.05 9.51
CA GLU A 8 0.82 -31.71 9.72
C GLU A 8 -0.16 -30.70 10.36
N ASN A 9 -1.28 -31.15 10.93
CA ASN A 9 -2.22 -30.29 11.64
C ASN A 9 -1.60 -29.78 12.95
N ILE A 10 -2.09 -28.62 13.43
CA ILE A 10 -1.59 -27.98 14.65
C ILE A 10 -2.56 -28.26 15.80
N ILE A 11 -2.09 -28.88 16.87
CA ILE A 11 -2.88 -29.13 18.10
C ILE A 11 -2.42 -28.13 19.18
N LEU A 12 -3.36 -27.35 19.71
CA LEU A 12 -3.11 -26.46 20.84
C LEU A 12 -3.18 -27.28 22.14
N SER A 13 -2.04 -27.86 22.55
CA SER A 13 -1.98 -28.54 23.86
C SER A 13 -1.96 -27.53 25.02
N ALA A 14 -2.30 -27.94 26.22
CA ALA A 14 -2.21 -27.10 27.41
C ALA A 14 -0.77 -26.56 27.62
N GLU A 15 0.25 -27.35 27.26
CA GLU A 15 1.65 -26.96 27.32
C GLU A 15 1.98 -25.85 26.31
N VAL A 16 1.55 -25.96 25.04
CA VAL A 16 1.73 -24.93 24.01
C VAL A 16 1.04 -23.64 24.42
N ILE A 17 -0.20 -23.71 24.89
CA ILE A 17 -0.95 -22.52 25.34
C ILE A 17 -0.18 -21.77 26.43
N LYS A 18 0.38 -22.52 27.39
CA LYS A 18 1.15 -21.95 28.50
C LYS A 18 2.51 -21.40 28.05
N ASN A 19 3.30 -22.18 27.30
CA ASN A 19 4.66 -21.84 26.92
C ASN A 19 4.70 -20.66 25.95
N ASP A 20 3.75 -20.58 25.01
CA ASP A 20 3.63 -19.46 24.06
C ASP A 20 2.84 -18.28 24.62
N GLY A 21 2.39 -18.33 25.88
CA GLY A 21 1.67 -17.24 26.54
C GLY A 21 0.38 -16.83 25.82
N LEU A 22 -0.27 -17.79 25.13
CA LEU A 22 -1.36 -17.50 24.18
C LEU A 22 -2.56 -16.83 24.84
N GLU A 23 -2.92 -17.18 26.06
CA GLU A 23 -4.04 -16.53 26.78
C GLU A 23 -3.79 -15.04 27.02
N ASN A 24 -2.56 -14.66 27.40
CA ASN A 24 -2.21 -13.27 27.63
C ASN A 24 -2.10 -12.49 26.32
N TRP A 25 -1.49 -13.09 25.28
CA TRP A 25 -1.46 -12.54 23.95
C TRP A 25 -2.87 -12.28 23.40
N ALA A 26 -3.80 -13.22 23.51
CA ALA A 26 -5.17 -13.08 23.02
C ALA A 26 -5.95 -11.96 23.71
N LYS A 27 -5.66 -11.66 25.00
CA LYS A 27 -6.27 -10.52 25.70
C LYS A 27 -5.87 -9.19 25.10
N THR A 28 -4.64 -9.08 24.61
CA THR A 28 -4.08 -7.86 24.01
C THR A 28 -4.23 -7.78 22.51
N PHE A 29 -4.55 -8.92 21.84
CA PHE A 29 -4.72 -8.96 20.40
C PHE A 29 -5.86 -8.06 19.94
N LYS A 30 -5.53 -7.11 19.07
CA LYS A 30 -6.47 -6.18 18.43
C LYS A 30 -5.93 -5.70 17.10
N LEU A 31 -6.83 -5.44 16.17
CA LEU A 31 -6.51 -4.80 14.90
C LEU A 31 -6.48 -3.27 15.08
N GLY A 32 -5.31 -2.68 14.81
CA GLY A 32 -5.11 -1.23 14.86
C GLY A 32 -5.47 -0.54 13.53
N THR A 33 -5.03 0.71 13.38
CA THR A 33 -5.21 1.52 12.16
C THR A 33 -4.44 1.00 10.95
N ALA A 34 -3.46 0.12 11.18
CA ALA A 34 -2.62 -0.46 10.12
C ALA A 34 -2.56 -2.00 10.23
N GLY A 35 -3.65 -2.64 10.64
CA GLY A 35 -3.71 -4.09 10.87
C GLY A 35 -3.16 -4.49 12.25
N TYR A 36 -2.69 -5.71 12.37
CA TYR A 36 -1.97 -6.22 13.55
C TYR A 36 -0.47 -6.18 13.28
N ARG A 37 0.31 -5.60 14.15
CA ARG A 37 1.78 -5.55 14.06
C ARG A 37 2.41 -5.79 15.42
N ASP A 38 3.44 -6.64 15.46
CA ASP A 38 4.14 -6.93 16.71
C ASP A 38 5.56 -7.46 16.45
N GLN A 39 6.27 -7.83 17.52
CA GLN A 39 7.62 -8.36 17.43
C GLN A 39 7.65 -9.71 16.73
N LEU A 40 8.64 -9.87 15.85
CA LEU A 40 9.00 -11.07 15.10
C LEU A 40 10.45 -11.40 15.39
N ASP A 41 10.77 -12.69 15.58
CA ASP A 41 12.14 -13.16 15.59
C ASP A 41 12.58 -13.50 14.15
N PRO A 42 13.57 -12.81 13.58
CA PRO A 42 14.02 -13.08 12.21
C PRO A 42 14.65 -14.44 12.00
N ASP A 43 15.16 -15.06 13.05
CA ASP A 43 15.96 -16.29 13.00
C ASP A 43 15.16 -17.53 13.46
N ASP A 44 14.10 -17.35 14.23
CA ASP A 44 13.24 -18.44 14.71
C ASP A 44 11.73 -18.10 14.57
N ILE A 45 11.10 -18.70 13.55
CA ILE A 45 9.65 -18.59 13.31
C ILE A 45 8.79 -19.12 14.47
N ASN A 46 9.33 -20.03 15.28
CA ASN A 46 8.63 -20.68 16.38
C ASN A 46 8.91 -20.05 17.75
N ASN A 47 9.70 -18.96 17.82
CA ASN A 47 10.04 -18.34 19.10
C ASN A 47 8.77 -17.97 19.89
N PRO A 48 8.51 -18.59 21.06
CA PRO A 48 7.30 -18.37 21.86
C PRO A 48 7.23 -16.98 22.49
N GLU A 49 8.39 -16.33 22.70
CA GLU A 49 8.48 -15.04 23.39
C GLU A 49 8.00 -13.88 22.53
N VAL A 50 8.00 -14.02 21.18
CA VAL A 50 7.53 -12.95 20.28
C VAL A 50 6.04 -13.07 20.02
N ALA A 51 5.40 -11.93 19.78
CA ALA A 51 3.97 -11.86 19.56
C ALA A 51 3.56 -12.15 18.10
N PHE A 52 4.51 -12.24 17.17
CA PHE A 52 4.25 -12.61 15.78
C PHE A 52 5.11 -13.83 15.40
N ASN A 53 4.58 -15.02 15.63
CA ASN A 53 5.24 -16.31 15.36
C ASN A 53 4.28 -17.30 14.67
N ARG A 54 4.78 -18.47 14.27
CA ARG A 54 4.02 -19.48 13.52
C ARG A 54 2.70 -19.85 14.18
N ILE A 55 2.68 -20.10 15.50
CA ILE A 55 1.47 -20.54 16.20
C ILE A 55 0.42 -19.41 16.28
N LYS A 56 0.85 -18.18 16.54
CA LYS A 56 -0.05 -17.03 16.64
C LYS A 56 -0.62 -16.66 15.27
N VAL A 57 0.20 -16.76 14.21
CA VAL A 57 -0.29 -16.60 12.83
C VAL A 57 -1.29 -17.70 12.44
N ALA A 58 -1.06 -18.96 12.82
CA ALA A 58 -2.02 -20.03 12.60
C ALA A 58 -3.36 -19.76 13.30
N ILE A 59 -3.34 -19.28 14.54
CA ILE A 59 -4.56 -18.92 15.28
C ILE A 59 -5.29 -17.74 14.62
N ILE A 60 -4.55 -16.72 14.11
CA ILE A 60 -5.14 -15.60 13.39
C ILE A 60 -5.82 -16.07 12.10
N ALA A 61 -5.16 -16.93 11.31
CA ALA A 61 -5.70 -17.46 10.06
C ALA A 61 -6.95 -18.33 10.32
N GLU A 62 -6.91 -19.21 11.32
CA GLU A 62 -8.05 -20.03 11.74
C GLU A 62 -9.25 -19.17 12.21
N ALA A 63 -8.97 -18.13 13.00
CA ALA A 63 -10.00 -17.18 13.45
C ALA A 63 -10.61 -16.42 12.27
N ARG A 64 -9.78 -16.01 11.30
CA ARG A 64 -10.23 -15.34 10.09
C ARG A 64 -11.12 -16.25 9.24
N ALA A 65 -10.68 -17.50 8.98
CA ALA A 65 -11.45 -18.48 8.23
C ALA A 65 -12.81 -18.74 8.89
N SER A 66 -12.84 -18.99 10.21
CA SER A 66 -14.07 -19.23 10.98
C SER A 66 -15.03 -18.04 10.96
N VAL A 67 -14.51 -16.81 10.95
CA VAL A 67 -15.34 -15.60 10.80
C VAL A 67 -15.89 -15.50 9.38
N SER A 68 -15.09 -15.80 8.36
CA SER A 68 -15.52 -15.81 6.95
C SER A 68 -16.61 -16.88 6.72
N ASP A 69 -16.47 -18.08 7.29
CA ASP A 69 -17.51 -19.12 7.25
C ASP A 69 -18.86 -18.61 7.77
N ARG A 70 -18.86 -17.91 8.89
CA ARG A 70 -20.10 -17.39 9.49
C ARG A 70 -20.73 -16.25 8.70
N LEU A 71 -19.91 -15.41 8.08
CA LEU A 71 -20.41 -14.23 7.37
C LEU A 71 -20.78 -14.53 5.91
N PHE A 72 -20.13 -15.51 5.30
CA PHE A 72 -20.21 -15.76 3.87
C PHE A 72 -20.50 -17.25 3.53
N GLY A 73 -20.88 -18.05 4.52
CA GLY A 73 -21.10 -19.50 4.33
C GLY A 73 -22.26 -19.86 3.40
N ASP A 74 -23.13 -18.91 3.07
CA ASP A 74 -24.18 -19.04 2.05
C ASP A 74 -23.67 -18.85 0.61
N LYS A 75 -22.46 -18.32 0.44
CA LYS A 75 -21.82 -18.23 -0.87
C LYS A 75 -21.43 -19.61 -1.39
N LYS A 76 -21.50 -19.76 -2.71
CA LYS A 76 -21.06 -20.99 -3.38
C LYS A 76 -19.59 -21.32 -3.12
N MET A 77 -18.75 -20.30 -3.01
CA MET A 77 -17.32 -20.39 -2.72
C MET A 77 -16.86 -19.11 -1.99
N ILE A 78 -16.10 -19.27 -0.92
CA ILE A 78 -15.39 -18.19 -0.27
C ILE A 78 -14.00 -18.13 -0.90
N GLU A 79 -13.59 -16.97 -1.37
CA GLU A 79 -12.33 -16.78 -2.10
C GLU A 79 -11.50 -15.67 -1.45
N HIS A 80 -10.23 -16.00 -1.13
CA HIS A 80 -9.29 -15.08 -0.52
C HIS A 80 -8.09 -14.82 -1.43
N HIS A 81 -7.54 -13.60 -1.36
CA HIS A 81 -6.18 -13.35 -1.79
C HIS A 81 -5.26 -13.21 -0.59
N ILE A 82 -4.09 -13.86 -0.63
CA ILE A 82 -3.05 -13.69 0.39
C ILE A 82 -1.79 -13.19 -0.31
N GLY A 83 -1.34 -12.00 0.11
CA GLY A 83 -0.07 -11.41 -0.29
C GLY A 83 0.85 -11.16 0.90
N GLY A 84 2.01 -10.61 0.62
CA GLY A 84 2.97 -10.20 1.65
C GLY A 84 4.20 -9.53 1.05
N GLU A 85 4.87 -8.72 1.84
CA GLU A 85 6.14 -8.10 1.46
C GLU A 85 7.33 -8.97 1.88
N VAL A 86 8.52 -8.54 1.51
CA VAL A 86 9.78 -9.25 1.80
C VAL A 86 10.18 -9.06 3.26
N ARG A 87 9.81 -9.96 4.11
CA ARG A 87 10.12 -9.94 5.53
C ARG A 87 10.48 -11.36 6.00
N PRO A 88 11.30 -11.56 7.04
CA PRO A 88 11.57 -12.89 7.55
C PRO A 88 10.27 -13.67 7.75
N HIS A 89 10.25 -14.92 7.29
CA HIS A 89 9.14 -15.86 7.39
C HIS A 89 7.85 -15.50 6.65
N THR A 90 7.80 -14.44 5.83
CA THR A 90 6.56 -14.05 5.12
C THR A 90 6.04 -15.17 4.21
N SER A 91 6.91 -15.86 3.47
CA SER A 91 6.51 -16.97 2.60
C SER A 91 5.89 -18.13 3.37
N GLU A 92 6.45 -18.44 4.54
CA GLU A 92 5.94 -19.49 5.43
C GLU A 92 4.60 -19.09 6.04
N PHE A 93 4.40 -17.82 6.41
CA PHE A 93 3.12 -17.33 6.91
C PHE A 93 2.04 -17.33 5.82
N ILE A 94 2.37 -16.97 4.58
CA ILE A 94 1.46 -17.04 3.42
C ILE A 94 1.03 -18.49 3.18
N ASP A 95 1.99 -19.43 3.13
CA ASP A 95 1.68 -20.85 2.91
C ASP A 95 0.82 -21.43 4.05
N LEU A 96 1.17 -21.12 5.30
CA LEU A 96 0.44 -21.53 6.49
C LEU A 96 -1.03 -21.06 6.45
N ALA A 97 -1.25 -19.77 6.21
CA ALA A 97 -2.60 -19.21 6.12
C ALA A 97 -3.38 -19.79 4.93
N ALA A 98 -2.74 -19.94 3.77
CA ALA A 98 -3.37 -20.53 2.59
C ALA A 98 -3.84 -21.97 2.84
N ARG A 99 -3.04 -22.79 3.51
CA ARG A 99 -3.38 -24.18 3.84
C ARG A 99 -4.49 -24.26 4.89
N ILE A 100 -4.54 -23.32 5.83
CA ILE A 100 -5.63 -23.24 6.82
C ILE A 100 -6.94 -22.88 6.12
N TYR A 101 -6.96 -21.84 5.28
CA TYR A 101 -8.16 -21.45 4.53
C TYR A 101 -8.64 -22.56 3.59
N ALA A 102 -7.71 -23.23 2.91
CA ALA A 102 -8.05 -24.38 2.06
C ALA A 102 -8.61 -25.56 2.86
N ALA A 103 -8.21 -25.76 4.12
CA ALA A 103 -8.79 -26.78 5.00
C ALA A 103 -10.23 -26.46 5.44
N HIS A 104 -10.63 -25.18 5.43
CA HIS A 104 -12.02 -24.73 5.56
C HIS A 104 -12.84 -24.87 4.26
N GLY A 105 -12.21 -25.30 3.16
CA GLY A 105 -12.85 -25.39 1.84
C GLY A 105 -12.87 -24.08 1.07
N HIS A 106 -12.15 -23.06 1.51
CA HIS A 106 -12.02 -21.79 0.82
C HIS A 106 -11.01 -21.87 -0.32
N ARG A 107 -11.24 -21.13 -1.40
CA ARG A 107 -10.25 -20.96 -2.45
C ARG A 107 -9.31 -19.81 -2.11
N VAL A 108 -8.02 -20.07 -2.27
CA VAL A 108 -6.97 -19.10 -1.98
C VAL A 108 -6.23 -18.75 -3.27
N HIS A 109 -5.98 -17.47 -3.49
CA HIS A 109 -5.27 -16.94 -4.64
C HIS A 109 -3.93 -16.36 -4.22
N LEU A 110 -2.84 -16.99 -4.62
CA LEU A 110 -1.46 -16.55 -4.41
C LEU A 110 -0.87 -16.02 -5.70
N ARG A 111 0.02 -15.06 -5.60
CA ARG A 111 0.60 -14.41 -6.76
C ARG A 111 1.44 -15.37 -7.61
N LYS A 112 1.28 -15.27 -8.94
CA LYS A 112 1.99 -16.05 -9.93
C LYS A 112 3.49 -15.77 -9.89
N GLY A 113 4.30 -16.84 -9.75
CA GLY A 113 5.77 -16.78 -9.85
C GLY A 113 6.49 -15.91 -8.82
N VAL A 114 5.78 -15.22 -7.95
CA VAL A 114 6.34 -14.32 -6.92
C VAL A 114 5.57 -14.52 -5.62
N ASN A 115 6.26 -14.75 -4.52
CA ASN A 115 5.61 -14.89 -3.22
C ASN A 115 5.22 -13.52 -2.63
N THR A 116 5.94 -12.46 -3.00
CA THR A 116 5.73 -11.11 -2.48
C THR A 116 4.77 -10.29 -3.33
N THR A 117 3.99 -9.46 -2.67
CA THR A 117 2.95 -8.64 -3.31
C THR A 117 2.83 -7.31 -2.59
N PRO A 118 2.95 -6.16 -3.30
CA PRO A 118 2.64 -4.86 -2.71
C PRO A 118 1.21 -4.81 -2.20
N ILE A 119 0.97 -4.07 -1.12
CA ILE A 119 -0.35 -4.04 -0.48
C ILE A 119 -1.43 -3.45 -1.40
N TRP A 120 -1.10 -2.42 -2.18
CA TRP A 120 -2.03 -1.82 -3.13
C TRP A 120 -2.39 -2.77 -4.28
N TYR A 121 -1.45 -3.63 -4.71
CA TYR A 121 -1.70 -4.65 -5.72
C TYR A 121 -2.65 -5.74 -5.19
N SER A 122 -2.46 -6.16 -3.93
CA SER A 122 -3.40 -7.03 -3.24
C SER A 122 -4.79 -6.42 -3.16
N SER A 123 -4.88 -5.15 -2.74
CA SER A 123 -6.14 -4.39 -2.64
C SER A 123 -6.87 -4.31 -4.00
N PHE A 124 -6.16 -3.89 -5.05
CA PHE A 124 -6.72 -3.83 -6.40
C PHE A 124 -7.15 -5.22 -6.89
N GLY A 125 -6.33 -6.23 -6.68
CA GLY A 125 -6.60 -7.59 -7.14
C GLY A 125 -7.82 -8.22 -6.46
N VAL A 126 -8.04 -7.96 -5.18
CA VAL A 126 -9.26 -8.38 -4.45
C VAL A 126 -10.50 -7.70 -5.02
N PHE A 127 -10.45 -6.40 -5.26
CA PHE A 127 -11.53 -5.66 -5.90
C PHE A 127 -11.78 -6.15 -7.32
N TYR A 128 -10.74 -6.19 -8.15
CA TYR A 128 -10.87 -6.49 -9.58
C TYR A 128 -11.37 -7.91 -9.84
N ASN A 129 -10.83 -8.91 -9.13
CA ASN A 129 -11.24 -10.31 -9.29
C ASN A 129 -12.49 -10.69 -8.48
N GLU A 130 -13.16 -9.72 -7.83
CA GLU A 130 -14.42 -9.90 -7.09
C GLU A 130 -14.32 -10.91 -5.94
N LEU A 131 -13.12 -11.03 -5.35
CA LEU A 131 -12.89 -11.97 -4.26
C LEU A 131 -13.72 -11.58 -3.03
N THR A 132 -13.94 -12.55 -2.15
CA THR A 132 -14.69 -12.32 -0.91
C THR A 132 -13.94 -11.36 0.01
N ASP A 133 -12.61 -11.55 0.12
CA ASP A 133 -11.72 -10.71 0.90
C ASP A 133 -10.24 -11.00 0.57
N GLY A 134 -9.32 -10.41 1.33
CA GLY A 134 -7.90 -10.70 1.21
C GLY A 134 -7.11 -10.24 2.42
N GLU A 135 -5.81 -10.45 2.36
CA GLU A 135 -4.86 -10.02 3.39
C GLU A 135 -3.45 -9.86 2.83
N ASN A 136 -2.64 -9.10 3.54
CA ASN A 136 -1.24 -8.95 3.20
C ASN A 136 -0.38 -9.03 4.49
N PHE A 137 0.65 -9.88 4.47
CA PHE A 137 1.62 -9.97 5.55
C PHE A 137 2.67 -8.88 5.37
N THR A 138 2.53 -7.81 6.16
CA THR A 138 3.42 -6.64 6.11
C THR A 138 3.46 -5.89 7.43
N ALA A 139 4.62 -5.32 7.74
CA ALA A 139 4.77 -4.29 8.75
C ALA A 139 5.29 -2.97 8.12
N SER A 140 5.13 -2.81 6.78
CA SER A 140 5.52 -1.63 6.00
C SER A 140 7.03 -1.32 6.19
N HIS A 141 7.41 -0.09 6.39
CA HIS A 141 8.79 0.39 6.56
C HIS A 141 9.46 -0.02 7.88
N SER A 142 8.78 -0.75 8.78
CA SER A 142 9.33 -1.15 10.08
C SER A 142 10.56 -2.06 9.94
N PRO A 143 11.48 -2.07 10.91
CA PRO A 143 12.63 -2.98 10.90
C PRO A 143 12.25 -4.46 10.80
N LYS A 144 13.19 -5.30 10.34
CA LYS A 144 12.98 -6.74 10.07
C LYS A 144 12.47 -7.58 11.25
N PHE A 145 12.65 -7.12 12.47
CA PHE A 145 12.17 -7.79 13.70
C PHE A 145 10.71 -7.42 14.07
N LYS A 146 9.96 -6.83 13.15
CA LYS A 146 8.52 -6.63 13.27
C LYS A 146 7.79 -7.41 12.20
N GLY A 147 6.78 -8.19 12.60
CA GLY A 147 5.80 -8.82 11.72
C GLY A 147 4.50 -8.05 11.69
N GLY A 148 3.69 -8.27 10.67
CA GLY A 148 2.37 -7.65 10.58
C GLY A 148 1.42 -8.39 9.65
N TRP A 149 0.14 -8.17 9.89
CA TRP A 149 -0.97 -8.74 9.13
C TRP A 149 -2.02 -7.66 8.89
N LYS A 150 -2.31 -7.38 7.63
CA LYS A 150 -3.31 -6.39 7.18
C LYS A 150 -4.43 -7.09 6.43
N PRO A 151 -5.52 -7.46 7.10
CA PRO A 151 -6.69 -8.00 6.42
C PRO A 151 -7.47 -6.89 5.71
N MET A 152 -8.07 -7.23 4.56
CA MET A 152 -8.90 -6.35 3.75
C MET A 152 -10.23 -7.00 3.41
N ASP A 153 -11.25 -6.19 3.16
CA ASP A 153 -12.56 -6.64 2.70
C ASP A 153 -12.59 -6.88 1.19
N GLY A 154 -13.75 -7.25 0.67
CA GLY A 154 -13.94 -7.53 -0.75
C GLY A 154 -13.79 -6.30 -1.68
N LEU A 155 -13.70 -5.10 -1.15
CA LEU A 155 -13.38 -3.88 -1.91
C LEU A 155 -11.90 -3.51 -1.85
N GLY A 156 -11.07 -4.35 -1.20
CA GLY A 156 -9.65 -4.10 -1.00
C GLY A 156 -9.34 -3.08 0.10
N LYS A 157 -10.34 -2.64 0.86
CA LYS A 157 -10.17 -1.73 1.98
C LYS A 157 -9.69 -2.50 3.22
N GLN A 158 -8.83 -1.89 4.02
CA GLN A 158 -8.46 -2.46 5.32
C GLN A 158 -9.71 -2.72 6.18
N LEU A 159 -9.78 -3.92 6.73
CA LEU A 159 -10.92 -4.42 7.47
C LEU A 159 -11.18 -3.64 8.76
N ILE A 160 -12.41 -3.16 8.95
CA ILE A 160 -12.84 -2.46 10.17
C ILE A 160 -13.94 -3.25 10.88
N GLY A 161 -15.06 -3.47 10.22
CA GLY A 161 -16.28 -4.03 10.82
C GLY A 161 -16.12 -5.42 11.42
N GLN A 162 -15.22 -6.24 10.89
CA GLN A 162 -14.98 -7.60 11.36
C GLN A 162 -13.84 -7.72 12.39
N ALA A 163 -13.11 -6.65 12.67
CA ALA A 163 -11.93 -6.67 13.53
C ALA A 163 -12.23 -7.25 14.93
N GLN A 164 -13.36 -6.86 15.53
CA GLN A 164 -13.76 -7.35 16.83
C GLN A 164 -14.23 -8.83 16.80
N LEU A 165 -14.86 -9.24 15.68
CA LEU A 165 -15.27 -10.64 15.49
C LEU A 165 -14.06 -11.56 15.44
N ILE A 166 -13.03 -11.17 14.69
CA ILE A 166 -11.77 -11.93 14.60
C ILE A 166 -11.08 -12.00 15.97
N ALA A 167 -10.97 -10.86 16.68
CA ALA A 167 -10.37 -10.84 18.01
C ALA A 167 -11.12 -11.72 19.02
N ASN A 168 -12.44 -11.78 18.94
CA ASN A 168 -13.24 -12.66 19.77
C ASN A 168 -13.04 -14.14 19.39
N GLU A 169 -12.89 -14.45 18.10
CA GLU A 169 -12.65 -15.80 17.62
C GLU A 169 -11.27 -16.31 18.04
N VAL A 170 -10.23 -15.47 17.94
CA VAL A 170 -8.88 -15.77 18.46
C VAL A 170 -8.96 -16.27 19.92
N ARG A 171 -9.77 -15.61 20.78
CA ARG A 171 -9.93 -16.02 22.19
C ARG A 171 -10.63 -17.37 22.35
N LYS A 172 -11.56 -17.72 21.46
CA LYS A 172 -12.31 -19.00 21.52
C LYS A 172 -11.47 -20.19 21.07
N ILE A 173 -10.54 -19.98 20.14
CA ILE A 173 -9.65 -21.02 19.60
C ILE A 173 -8.64 -21.47 20.66
N ILE A 174 -8.23 -20.61 21.57
CA ILE A 174 -7.19 -20.90 22.57
C ILE A 174 -7.78 -21.75 23.71
N VAL A 175 -8.02 -23.03 23.39
CA VAL A 175 -8.46 -24.05 24.36
C VAL A 175 -7.63 -25.32 24.15
N PRO A 176 -7.31 -26.06 25.24
CA PRO A 176 -6.57 -27.32 25.14
C PRO A 176 -7.26 -28.33 24.23
N GLY A 177 -6.50 -28.89 23.29
CA GLY A 177 -7.00 -29.88 22.33
C GLY A 177 -7.65 -29.30 21.08
N TYR A 178 -7.67 -27.97 20.92
CA TYR A 178 -8.16 -27.38 19.67
C TYR A 178 -7.24 -27.76 18.48
N LEU A 179 -7.89 -28.21 17.41
CA LEU A 179 -7.21 -28.70 16.20
C LEU A 179 -7.36 -27.69 15.05
N ILE A 180 -6.25 -27.07 14.66
CA ILE A 180 -6.17 -26.26 13.43
C ILE A 180 -5.74 -27.18 12.29
N LYS A 181 -6.60 -27.35 11.30
CA LYS A 181 -6.37 -28.22 10.15
C LYS A 181 -5.59 -27.50 9.06
N LEU A 182 -4.70 -28.23 8.41
CA LEU A 182 -3.96 -27.76 7.25
C LEU A 182 -4.28 -28.63 6.03
N ALA A 183 -4.69 -28.01 4.93
CA ALA A 183 -4.77 -28.71 3.65
C ALA A 183 -3.37 -29.10 3.15
N PRO A 184 -3.24 -30.12 2.30
CA PRO A 184 -1.99 -30.44 1.64
C PRO A 184 -1.42 -29.25 0.88
N PRO A 185 -0.08 -29.09 0.76
CA PRO A 185 0.54 -27.95 0.06
C PRO A 185 0.15 -27.86 -1.42
N ASP A 186 -0.23 -28.98 -2.03
CA ASP A 186 -0.68 -29.11 -3.43
C ASP A 186 -2.21 -29.13 -3.57
N SER A 187 -2.94 -28.67 -2.55
CA SER A 187 -4.40 -28.57 -2.60
C SER A 187 -4.87 -27.77 -3.82
N HIS A 188 -5.81 -28.31 -4.57
CA HIS A 188 -6.43 -27.66 -5.73
C HIS A 188 -7.20 -26.38 -5.37
N LEU A 189 -7.45 -26.12 -4.09
CA LEU A 189 -8.02 -24.89 -3.58
C LEU A 189 -7.00 -23.75 -3.47
N ILE A 190 -5.70 -24.05 -3.55
CA ILE A 190 -4.63 -23.05 -3.53
C ILE A 190 -4.21 -22.76 -4.97
N ASN A 191 -4.76 -21.67 -5.54
CA ASN A 191 -4.42 -21.19 -6.87
C ASN A 191 -3.15 -20.30 -6.80
N ARG A 192 -2.14 -20.62 -7.56
CA ARG A 192 -0.85 -19.88 -7.63
C ARG A 192 -0.68 -19.08 -8.92
N ASP A 193 -1.79 -18.76 -9.60
CA ASP A 193 -1.80 -18.05 -10.90
C ASP A 193 -2.46 -16.65 -10.80
N PHE A 194 -2.59 -16.10 -9.58
CA PHE A 194 -3.18 -14.79 -9.38
C PHE A 194 -2.30 -13.71 -10.03
N ASP A 195 -2.89 -13.01 -10.98
CA ASP A 195 -2.26 -11.89 -11.67
C ASP A 195 -3.31 -10.83 -12.00
N ALA A 196 -3.02 -9.57 -11.67
CA ALA A 196 -3.85 -8.41 -11.97
C ALA A 196 -3.04 -7.29 -12.66
N THR A 197 -1.85 -7.61 -13.18
CA THR A 197 -0.87 -6.63 -13.67
C THR A 197 -1.41 -5.80 -14.82
N GLU A 198 -1.94 -6.44 -15.88
CA GLU A 198 -2.50 -5.74 -17.04
C GLU A 198 -3.71 -4.90 -16.64
N ALA A 199 -4.64 -5.48 -15.88
CA ALA A 199 -5.84 -4.79 -15.41
C ALA A 199 -5.49 -3.58 -14.51
N TYR A 200 -4.45 -3.69 -13.70
CA TYR A 200 -3.97 -2.56 -12.91
C TYR A 200 -3.35 -1.47 -13.79
N CYS A 201 -2.59 -1.83 -14.82
CA CYS A 201 -2.07 -0.85 -15.78
C CYS A 201 -3.21 -0.10 -16.49
N GLU A 202 -4.28 -0.79 -16.89
CA GLU A 202 -5.48 -0.14 -17.44
C GLU A 202 -6.16 0.78 -16.42
N TYR A 203 -6.25 0.36 -15.16
CA TYR A 203 -6.80 1.18 -14.08
C TYR A 203 -5.97 2.45 -13.88
N VAL A 204 -4.66 2.35 -13.74
CA VAL A 204 -3.79 3.50 -13.45
C VAL A 204 -3.77 4.50 -14.62
N THR A 205 -3.87 4.05 -15.87
CA THR A 205 -3.97 4.94 -17.05
C THR A 205 -5.32 5.67 -17.13
N SER A 206 -6.35 5.19 -16.46
CA SER A 206 -7.60 5.94 -16.32
C SER A 206 -7.49 7.14 -15.37
N ILE A 207 -6.43 7.19 -14.58
CA ILE A 207 -6.15 8.25 -13.58
C ILE A 207 -5.02 9.16 -14.06
N ILE A 208 -3.93 8.56 -14.54
CA ILE A 208 -2.78 9.24 -15.13
C ILE A 208 -2.92 9.08 -16.64
N PRO A 209 -3.38 10.14 -17.34
CA PRO A 209 -3.76 10.01 -18.73
C PRO A 209 -2.57 9.78 -19.65
N GLU A 210 -2.84 9.24 -20.83
CA GLU A 210 -1.82 8.88 -21.83
C GLU A 210 -0.88 10.07 -22.17
N VAL A 211 -1.40 11.31 -22.20
CA VAL A 211 -0.57 12.51 -22.42
C VAL A 211 0.54 12.65 -21.37
N ALA A 212 0.27 12.32 -20.12
CA ALA A 212 1.29 12.37 -19.06
C ALA A 212 2.32 11.22 -19.18
N LEU A 213 1.94 10.08 -19.71
CA LEU A 213 2.87 9.00 -20.08
C LEU A 213 3.72 9.39 -21.30
N ASP A 214 3.13 10.08 -22.27
CA ASP A 214 3.87 10.63 -23.42
C ASP A 214 4.90 11.67 -22.98
N ASP A 215 4.60 12.49 -21.98
CA ASP A 215 5.58 13.42 -21.40
C ASP A 215 6.78 12.66 -20.83
N ILE A 216 6.55 11.56 -20.11
CA ILE A 216 7.64 10.70 -19.60
C ILE A 216 8.46 10.14 -20.76
N ARG A 217 7.83 9.55 -21.79
CA ARG A 217 8.52 8.98 -22.98
C ARG A 217 9.35 10.01 -23.71
N ASN A 218 8.76 11.20 -23.95
CA ASN A 218 9.45 12.30 -24.62
C ASN A 218 10.65 12.81 -23.83
N ALA A 219 10.52 12.93 -22.50
CA ALA A 219 11.63 13.31 -21.64
C ALA A 219 12.73 12.23 -21.63
N GLN A 220 12.36 10.94 -21.58
CA GLN A 220 13.30 9.82 -21.67
C GLN A 220 14.05 9.80 -23.01
N ASP A 221 13.41 10.14 -24.11
CA ASP A 221 14.06 10.28 -25.42
C ASP A 221 15.05 11.44 -25.48
N GLN A 222 14.88 12.45 -24.60
CA GLN A 222 15.82 13.56 -24.39
C GLN A 222 16.88 13.28 -23.31
N GLY A 223 16.89 12.08 -22.72
CA GLY A 223 17.87 11.64 -21.74
C GLY A 223 17.46 11.77 -20.26
N PHE A 224 16.18 12.06 -19.99
CA PHE A 224 15.66 12.01 -18.62
C PHE A 224 15.76 10.61 -18.05
N ILE A 225 16.39 10.47 -16.89
CA ILE A 225 16.58 9.18 -16.21
C ILE A 225 15.95 9.25 -14.82
N THR A 226 15.17 8.23 -14.50
CA THR A 226 14.65 8.00 -13.15
C THR A 226 15.35 6.81 -12.52
N HIS A 227 16.10 7.05 -11.45
CA HIS A 227 16.62 5.99 -10.60
C HIS A 227 15.57 5.58 -9.59
N VAL A 228 15.38 4.29 -9.39
CA VAL A 228 14.32 3.77 -8.51
C VAL A 228 14.91 2.73 -7.57
N SER A 229 14.87 2.96 -6.26
CA SER A 229 15.17 1.93 -5.27
C SER A 229 13.89 1.27 -4.77
N THR A 230 13.83 -0.06 -4.87
CA THR A 230 12.74 -0.87 -4.31
C THR A 230 13.09 -1.40 -2.92
N VAL A 231 14.23 -0.96 -2.38
CA VAL A 231 14.78 -1.33 -1.06
C VAL A 231 14.85 -2.84 -0.77
N GLY A 232 14.81 -3.67 -1.82
CA GLY A 232 14.70 -5.12 -1.67
C GLY A 232 13.30 -5.59 -1.25
N GLY A 233 12.29 -4.74 -1.38
CA GLY A 233 10.89 -5.03 -1.08
C GLY A 233 10.12 -5.62 -2.25
N SER A 234 8.79 -5.69 -2.12
CA SER A 234 7.88 -6.31 -3.08
C SER A 234 7.72 -5.57 -4.41
N MET A 235 8.21 -4.31 -4.50
CA MET A 235 8.06 -3.49 -5.71
C MET A 235 8.95 -3.93 -6.87
N GLY A 236 10.11 -4.58 -6.62
CA GLY A 236 11.04 -5.00 -7.67
C GLY A 236 10.39 -5.89 -8.72
N GLY A 237 9.74 -6.95 -8.29
CA GLY A 237 9.01 -7.89 -9.15
C GLY A 237 7.69 -7.35 -9.71
N THR A 238 7.18 -6.23 -9.19
CA THR A 238 5.88 -5.67 -9.56
C THR A 238 5.98 -4.46 -10.50
N ALA A 239 6.80 -3.48 -10.17
CA ALA A 239 6.90 -2.24 -10.95
C ALA A 239 7.55 -2.44 -12.31
N LYS A 240 8.55 -3.31 -12.41
CA LYS A 240 9.31 -3.52 -13.65
C LYS A 240 8.45 -4.00 -14.83
N PRO A 241 7.62 -5.06 -14.71
CA PRO A 241 6.69 -5.43 -15.77
C PRO A 241 5.65 -4.36 -16.07
N MET A 242 5.18 -3.59 -15.07
CA MET A 242 4.22 -2.51 -15.30
C MET A 242 4.81 -1.36 -16.10
N PHE A 243 6.03 -0.91 -15.79
CA PHE A 243 6.71 0.11 -16.61
C PHE A 243 6.89 -0.33 -18.06
N LYS A 244 7.14 -1.62 -18.27
CA LYS A 244 7.23 -2.20 -19.64
C LYS A 244 5.87 -2.19 -20.36
N ILE A 245 4.78 -2.56 -19.67
CA ILE A 245 3.43 -2.50 -20.22
C ILE A 245 3.06 -1.06 -20.58
N LEU A 246 3.41 -0.09 -19.72
CA LEU A 246 3.18 1.34 -19.92
C LEU A 246 4.17 1.97 -20.92
N ASN A 247 5.14 1.20 -21.42
CA ASN A 247 6.16 1.64 -22.39
C ASN A 247 6.97 2.87 -21.91
N ILE A 248 7.35 2.88 -20.63
CA ILE A 248 8.17 3.92 -20.00
C ILE A 248 9.42 3.35 -19.30
N ASP A 249 9.77 2.10 -19.56
CA ASP A 249 10.89 1.40 -18.92
C ASP A 249 12.27 1.86 -19.40
N LYS A 250 12.37 2.51 -20.58
CA LYS A 250 13.62 2.89 -21.24
C LYS A 250 14.52 3.77 -20.38
N GLY A 251 13.96 4.73 -19.65
CA GLY A 251 14.69 5.65 -18.77
C GLY A 251 14.68 5.28 -17.30
N ILE A 252 14.30 4.05 -16.93
CA ILE A 252 14.22 3.62 -15.54
C ILE A 252 15.43 2.76 -15.15
N CYS A 253 16.16 3.21 -14.12
CA CYS A 253 17.30 2.48 -13.55
C CYS A 253 16.92 1.92 -12.17
N PHE A 254 16.77 0.60 -12.06
CA PHE A 254 16.44 -0.06 -10.79
C PHE A 254 17.67 -0.27 -9.92
N HIS A 255 17.49 -0.03 -8.61
CA HIS A 255 18.43 -0.30 -7.54
C HIS A 255 17.77 -1.15 -6.46
N HIS A 256 18.54 -2.03 -5.83
CA HIS A 256 18.06 -2.91 -4.74
C HIS A 256 16.79 -3.69 -5.13
N GLU A 257 16.69 -4.12 -6.39
CA GLU A 257 15.52 -4.84 -6.92
C GLU A 257 15.44 -6.29 -6.45
N LYS A 258 16.58 -6.87 -6.05
CA LYS A 258 16.61 -8.21 -5.47
C LYS A 258 15.98 -8.19 -4.09
N GLU A 259 15.00 -9.05 -3.87
CA GLU A 259 14.35 -9.21 -2.58
C GLU A 259 15.37 -9.49 -1.45
N SER A 260 15.21 -8.80 -0.33
CA SER A 260 16.07 -8.92 0.83
C SER A 260 15.29 -8.68 2.12
N SER A 261 15.21 -9.69 2.98
CA SER A 261 14.46 -9.62 4.23
C SER A 261 15.05 -8.64 5.28
N ASP A 262 16.28 -8.20 5.08
CA ASP A 262 16.94 -7.14 5.87
C ASP A 262 17.03 -5.81 5.11
N TYR A 263 16.35 -5.73 3.93
CA TYR A 263 16.32 -4.54 3.09
C TYR A 263 17.71 -4.00 2.74
N HIS A 264 18.66 -4.88 2.47
CA HIS A 264 20.06 -4.55 2.17
C HIS A 264 20.74 -3.68 3.25
N GLY A 265 20.23 -3.71 4.48
CA GLY A 265 20.73 -2.87 5.57
C GLY A 265 20.40 -1.37 5.44
N ILE A 266 19.60 -0.97 4.45
CA ILE A 266 19.30 0.43 4.12
C ILE A 266 18.79 1.24 5.31
N GLY A 267 17.98 0.62 6.18
CA GLY A 267 17.38 1.30 7.34
C GLY A 267 18.37 1.67 8.45
N MET A 268 19.59 1.13 8.44
CA MET A 268 20.61 1.39 9.46
C MET A 268 21.54 2.52 9.01
N VAL A 269 21.41 3.69 9.63
CA VAL A 269 22.22 4.88 9.32
C VAL A 269 22.90 5.37 10.59
N ASP A 270 24.24 5.41 10.61
CA ASP A 270 25.06 5.88 11.73
C ASP A 270 24.67 5.20 13.07
N GLY A 271 24.37 3.89 13.04
CA GLY A 271 23.97 3.11 14.21
C GLY A 271 22.54 3.31 14.68
N VAL A 272 21.77 4.15 14.02
CA VAL A 272 20.34 4.38 14.29
C VAL A 272 19.48 3.65 13.25
N ASN A 273 18.45 2.93 13.73
CA ASN A 273 17.52 2.25 12.85
C ASN A 273 16.32 3.15 12.53
N TYR A 274 16.28 3.72 11.34
CA TYR A 274 15.19 4.54 10.82
C TYR A 274 14.06 3.71 10.17
N GLY A 275 14.24 2.38 10.06
CA GLY A 275 13.44 1.58 9.14
C GLY A 275 13.72 1.97 7.68
N VAL A 276 12.91 1.47 6.77
CA VAL A 276 13.05 1.80 5.32
C VAL A 276 11.96 2.79 4.91
N ASP A 277 11.87 3.89 5.65
CA ASP A 277 10.85 4.92 5.47
C ASP A 277 11.28 5.93 4.39
N PRO A 278 10.60 6.00 3.24
CA PRO A 278 10.92 6.95 2.17
C PRO A 278 10.84 8.42 2.60
N GLY A 279 10.08 8.73 3.65
CA GLY A 279 9.97 10.08 4.20
C GLY A 279 11.19 10.50 5.05
N LYS A 280 12.16 9.62 5.26
CA LYS A 280 13.38 9.87 6.04
C LYS A 280 14.58 10.08 5.13
N TRP A 281 15.04 11.32 5.00
CA TRP A 281 16.17 11.65 4.12
C TRP A 281 17.45 10.88 4.45
N GLN A 282 17.64 10.47 5.72
CA GLN A 282 18.78 9.65 6.16
C GLN A 282 18.88 8.31 5.42
N VAL A 283 17.74 7.73 5.03
CA VAL A 283 17.68 6.45 4.33
C VAL A 283 18.36 6.56 2.95
N TYR A 284 18.31 7.74 2.31
CA TYR A 284 18.96 7.97 1.01
C TYR A 284 20.49 7.90 1.03
N LYS A 285 21.12 8.03 2.19
CA LYS A 285 22.57 7.86 2.33
C LYS A 285 22.98 6.41 2.03
N ASN A 286 22.27 5.44 2.60
CA ASN A 286 22.61 4.02 2.45
C ASN A 286 22.21 3.42 1.11
N ILE A 287 21.26 4.02 0.39
CA ILE A 287 20.90 3.57 -0.96
C ILE A 287 21.84 4.10 -2.05
N GLY A 288 22.82 4.92 -1.71
CA GLY A 288 23.79 5.46 -2.66
C GLY A 288 23.24 6.56 -3.56
N ALA A 289 22.11 7.18 -3.22
CA ALA A 289 21.47 8.23 -4.02
C ALA A 289 22.43 9.41 -4.27
N GLN A 290 23.18 9.84 -3.27
CA GLN A 290 24.14 10.93 -3.37
C GLN A 290 25.21 10.67 -4.44
N GLU A 291 25.83 9.49 -4.43
CA GLU A 291 26.89 9.14 -5.39
C GLU A 291 26.35 8.98 -6.83
N ILE A 292 25.11 8.52 -6.96
CA ILE A 292 24.43 8.40 -8.24
C ILE A 292 24.12 9.79 -8.78
N LEU A 293 23.48 10.64 -7.99
CA LEU A 293 23.05 11.98 -8.40
C LEU A 293 24.24 12.92 -8.62
N LYS A 294 25.38 12.71 -7.95
CA LYS A 294 26.63 13.47 -8.19
C LYS A 294 27.14 13.27 -9.62
N LYS A 295 26.97 12.08 -10.18
CA LYS A 295 27.42 11.71 -11.54
C LYS A 295 26.34 11.92 -12.60
N ALA A 296 25.09 12.04 -12.20
CA ALA A 296 23.96 12.17 -13.11
C ALA A 296 23.88 13.56 -13.74
N VAL A 297 23.17 13.65 -14.86
CA VAL A 297 22.77 14.92 -15.45
C VAL A 297 21.86 15.69 -14.49
N PRO A 298 21.81 17.02 -14.55
CA PRO A 298 20.79 17.79 -13.86
C PRO A 298 19.40 17.23 -14.16
N SER A 299 18.46 17.39 -13.25
CA SER A 299 17.06 16.92 -13.36
C SER A 299 16.83 15.42 -13.23
N THR A 300 17.88 14.63 -13.01
CA THR A 300 17.74 13.21 -12.69
C THR A 300 16.97 13.05 -11.39
N LEU A 301 15.96 12.18 -11.42
CA LEU A 301 15.12 11.87 -10.27
C LEU A 301 15.60 10.58 -9.61
N PHE A 302 15.71 10.57 -8.28
CA PHE A 302 15.89 9.35 -7.52
C PHE A 302 14.67 9.09 -6.63
N CYS A 303 14.01 7.95 -6.88
CA CYS A 303 12.79 7.54 -6.22
C CYS A 303 13.04 6.38 -5.25
N ILE A 304 12.24 6.28 -4.22
CA ILE A 304 12.24 5.17 -3.27
C ILE A 304 10.81 4.76 -2.93
N TRP A 305 10.55 3.44 -2.91
CA TRP A 305 9.36 2.83 -2.32
C TRP A 305 9.74 2.13 -1.03
N ASP A 306 8.79 2.05 -0.09
CA ASP A 306 8.96 1.20 1.09
C ASP A 306 8.70 -0.30 0.75
N PRO A 307 8.96 -1.23 1.69
CA PRO A 307 8.92 -2.66 1.40
C PRO A 307 7.60 -3.20 0.85
N ASP A 308 6.45 -2.72 1.31
CA ASP A 308 5.11 -3.10 0.81
C ASP A 308 4.59 -2.17 -0.29
N GLY A 309 5.40 -1.19 -0.71
CA GLY A 309 5.15 -0.34 -1.86
C GLY A 309 4.01 0.66 -1.69
N ASP A 310 3.53 0.89 -0.47
CA ASP A 310 2.41 1.80 -0.21
C ASP A 310 2.87 3.27 -0.02
N ARG A 311 4.18 3.49 0.19
CA ARG A 311 4.81 4.81 0.32
C ARG A 311 5.78 5.06 -0.82
N PHE A 312 5.88 6.33 -1.17
CA PHE A 312 6.79 6.81 -2.20
C PHE A 312 7.39 8.15 -1.82
N ASN A 313 8.66 8.37 -2.17
CA ASN A 313 9.28 9.69 -2.04
C ASN A 313 10.45 9.84 -3.01
N ILE A 314 10.98 11.07 -3.11
CA ILE A 314 12.02 11.45 -4.05
C ILE A 314 13.12 12.29 -3.42
N VAL A 315 14.29 12.22 -4.05
CA VAL A 315 15.37 13.21 -3.97
C VAL A 315 15.82 13.57 -5.39
N THR A 316 16.16 14.82 -5.59
CA THR A 316 16.69 15.34 -6.87
C THR A 316 17.83 16.31 -6.64
N THR A 317 18.35 16.90 -7.71
CA THR A 317 19.37 17.93 -7.64
C THR A 317 18.82 19.28 -8.10
N ALA A 318 19.42 20.35 -7.56
CA ALA A 318 19.15 21.70 -8.01
C ALA A 318 20.47 22.52 -8.03
N PRO A 319 20.57 23.62 -8.78
CA PRO A 319 21.70 24.52 -8.71
C PRO A 319 21.92 25.05 -7.28
N SER A 320 23.18 25.21 -6.84
CA SER A 320 23.52 25.73 -5.50
C SER A 320 22.90 27.10 -5.23
N SER A 321 22.69 27.92 -6.28
CA SER A 321 22.00 29.22 -6.19
C SER A 321 20.55 29.10 -5.72
N MET A 322 19.92 27.92 -5.80
CA MET A 322 18.54 27.69 -5.36
C MET A 322 18.44 27.29 -3.89
N LYS A 323 19.57 27.11 -3.19
CA LYS A 323 19.60 26.55 -1.81
C LYS A 323 18.72 27.36 -0.84
N GLU A 324 18.89 28.67 -0.78
CA GLU A 324 18.11 29.53 0.12
C GLU A 324 16.62 29.50 -0.22
N LYS A 325 16.27 29.48 -1.52
CA LYS A 325 14.88 29.38 -1.96
C LYS A 325 14.28 28.03 -1.57
N ALA A 326 15.00 26.94 -1.74
CA ALA A 326 14.55 25.59 -1.32
C ALA A 326 14.29 25.54 0.19
N ILE A 327 15.19 26.08 1.00
CA ILE A 327 15.03 26.15 2.47
C ILE A 327 13.81 27.00 2.84
N THR A 328 13.57 28.13 2.15
CA THR A 328 12.39 28.98 2.38
C THR A 328 11.08 28.23 2.13
N TYR A 329 11.07 27.29 1.19
CA TYR A 329 9.92 26.40 0.95
C TYR A 329 9.88 25.18 1.88
N GLY A 330 10.75 25.11 2.88
CA GLY A 330 10.79 24.02 3.85
C GLY A 330 11.35 22.71 3.31
N LEU A 331 12.07 22.76 2.16
CA LEU A 331 12.79 21.61 1.61
C LEU A 331 14.10 21.39 2.38
N GLU A 332 14.44 20.15 2.62
CA GLU A 332 15.73 19.77 3.19
C GLU A 332 16.78 19.70 2.07
N THR A 333 17.96 20.27 2.30
CA THR A 333 19.01 20.35 1.29
C THR A 333 20.35 19.93 1.84
N GLU A 334 21.20 19.35 0.97
CA GLU A 334 22.59 18.98 1.27
C GLU A 334 23.49 19.40 0.10
N ASP A 335 24.68 19.93 0.37
CA ASP A 335 25.63 20.29 -0.69
C ASP A 335 26.15 19.01 -1.37
N LEU A 336 26.05 18.94 -2.70
CA LEU A 336 26.45 17.79 -3.50
C LEU A 336 27.78 18.04 -4.24
N THR A 337 27.89 19.18 -4.90
CA THR A 337 29.08 19.69 -5.60
C THR A 337 29.15 21.18 -5.38
N GLU A 338 30.17 21.87 -5.92
CA GLU A 338 30.29 23.34 -5.83
C GLU A 338 29.09 24.05 -6.44
N ASP A 339 28.51 23.51 -7.52
CA ASP A 339 27.43 24.09 -8.32
C ASP A 339 26.05 23.44 -8.07
N ARG A 340 25.95 22.34 -7.33
CA ARG A 340 24.68 21.61 -7.11
C ARG A 340 24.45 21.23 -5.67
N ILE A 341 23.16 21.16 -5.30
CA ILE A 341 22.65 20.63 -4.03
C ILE A 341 21.76 19.43 -4.28
N LEU A 342 21.65 18.55 -3.27
CA LEU A 342 20.53 17.60 -3.14
C LEU A 342 19.33 18.32 -2.54
N VAL A 343 18.16 17.95 -3.00
CA VAL A 343 16.88 18.44 -2.49
C VAL A 343 16.02 17.24 -2.13
N TYR A 344 15.72 17.12 -0.83
CA TYR A 344 14.86 16.08 -0.29
C TYR A 344 13.45 16.61 -0.09
N PHE A 345 12.48 15.88 -0.66
CA PHE A 345 11.07 16.23 -0.51
C PHE A 345 10.45 15.49 0.67
N LYS A 346 9.54 16.16 1.36
CA LYS A 346 8.63 15.49 2.31
C LYS A 346 7.38 15.04 1.57
N PRO A 347 6.71 13.96 2.01
CA PRO A 347 5.51 13.47 1.33
C PRO A 347 4.46 14.55 1.09
N ASN A 348 4.17 15.38 2.09
CA ASN A 348 3.23 16.49 1.96
C ASN A 348 3.58 17.49 0.84
N GLN A 349 4.86 17.70 0.57
CA GLN A 349 5.30 18.60 -0.52
C GLN A 349 5.02 17.97 -1.88
N ILE A 350 5.25 16.67 -2.03
CA ILE A 350 4.90 15.93 -3.25
C ILE A 350 3.38 15.97 -3.46
N TYR A 351 2.58 15.67 -2.44
CA TYR A 351 1.13 15.67 -2.56
C TYR A 351 0.56 17.06 -2.87
N PHE A 352 1.16 18.11 -2.31
CA PHE A 352 0.81 19.49 -2.65
C PHE A 352 1.05 19.79 -4.15
N MET A 353 2.23 19.43 -4.66
CA MET A 353 2.56 19.61 -6.09
C MET A 353 1.64 18.78 -6.98
N LEU A 354 1.40 17.50 -6.65
CA LEU A 354 0.50 16.64 -7.39
C LEU A 354 -0.95 17.14 -7.36
N THR A 355 -1.40 17.71 -6.24
CA THR A 355 -2.73 18.31 -6.14
C THR A 355 -2.88 19.48 -7.11
N ILE A 356 -1.88 20.37 -7.18
CA ILE A 356 -1.88 21.49 -8.14
C ILE A 356 -1.89 20.95 -9.57
N ALA A 357 -0.95 20.08 -9.91
CA ALA A 357 -0.83 19.52 -11.25
C ALA A 357 -2.14 18.83 -11.70
N ARG A 358 -2.77 18.09 -10.79
CA ARG A 358 -4.04 17.42 -11.08
C ARG A 358 -5.20 18.41 -11.28
N ILE A 359 -5.28 19.46 -10.47
CA ILE A 359 -6.27 20.53 -10.64
C ILE A 359 -6.10 21.21 -12.00
N GLU A 360 -4.88 21.54 -12.40
CA GLU A 360 -4.61 22.15 -13.72
C GLU A 360 -4.97 21.18 -14.86
N GLN A 361 -4.68 19.89 -14.70
CA GLN A 361 -5.02 18.86 -15.68
C GLN A 361 -6.52 18.74 -15.89
N ILE A 362 -7.32 18.60 -14.81
CA ILE A 362 -8.78 18.49 -14.92
C ILE A 362 -9.44 19.80 -15.40
N ARG A 363 -8.80 20.94 -15.15
CA ARG A 363 -9.21 22.22 -15.70
C ARG A 363 -8.97 22.27 -17.20
N ALA A 364 -7.77 21.89 -17.64
CA ALA A 364 -7.42 21.88 -19.06
C ALA A 364 -8.27 20.91 -19.90
N SER A 365 -8.66 19.77 -19.31
CA SER A 365 -9.58 18.81 -19.97
C SER A 365 -11.06 19.24 -19.90
N GLY A 366 -11.40 20.34 -19.19
CA GLY A 366 -12.79 20.77 -18.99
C GLY A 366 -13.58 19.89 -18.02
N GLU A 367 -12.92 19.05 -17.23
CA GLU A 367 -13.57 18.11 -16.28
C GLU A 367 -13.81 18.74 -14.89
N LEU A 368 -13.20 19.91 -14.62
CA LEU A 368 -13.29 20.55 -13.30
C LEU A 368 -14.75 20.81 -12.87
N ASP A 369 -15.56 21.33 -13.80
CA ASP A 369 -16.97 21.70 -13.55
C ASP A 369 -17.95 20.56 -13.80
N GLN A 370 -17.48 19.40 -14.33
CA GLN A 370 -18.35 18.25 -14.62
C GLN A 370 -18.60 17.36 -13.40
N PHE A 371 -17.72 17.42 -12.41
CA PHE A 371 -17.71 16.54 -11.25
C PHE A 371 -17.59 17.34 -9.95
N GLY A 372 -18.17 16.81 -8.86
CA GLY A 372 -17.85 17.25 -7.51
C GLY A 372 -16.50 16.68 -7.08
N TRP A 373 -15.42 17.45 -7.23
CA TRP A 373 -14.10 16.97 -6.83
C TRP A 373 -13.86 17.05 -5.33
N VAL A 374 -13.29 15.97 -4.77
CA VAL A 374 -13.05 15.81 -3.33
C VAL A 374 -11.59 15.50 -3.07
N VAL A 375 -11.00 16.19 -2.11
CA VAL A 375 -9.69 15.87 -1.52
C VAL A 375 -9.92 15.28 -0.14
N LEU A 376 -9.29 14.15 0.14
CA LEU A 376 -9.29 13.52 1.47
C LEU A 376 -7.91 13.68 2.10
N GLU A 377 -7.86 14.19 3.33
CA GLU A 377 -6.61 14.34 4.08
C GLU A 377 -6.80 13.96 5.55
N THR A 378 -5.76 13.41 6.18
CA THR A 378 -5.80 13.17 7.64
C THR A 378 -5.55 14.47 8.40
N PHE A 379 -5.97 14.55 9.68
CA PHE A 379 -5.77 15.75 10.48
C PHE A 379 -4.32 16.24 10.57
N PRO A 380 -3.28 15.36 10.68
CA PRO A 380 -1.88 15.78 10.67
C PRO A 380 -1.30 16.06 9.26
N THR A 381 -2.02 15.74 8.19
CA THR A 381 -1.61 16.09 6.82
C THR A 381 -1.54 17.61 6.65
N SER A 382 -0.61 18.09 5.81
CA SER A 382 -0.44 19.52 5.58
C SER A 382 -1.72 20.18 5.07
N ARG A 383 -2.18 21.21 5.76
CA ARG A 383 -3.36 21.98 5.37
C ARG A 383 -3.25 22.65 4.01
N SER A 384 -2.04 22.89 3.52
CA SER A 384 -1.82 23.51 2.20
C SER A 384 -2.47 22.75 1.06
N ILE A 385 -2.57 21.41 1.18
CA ILE A 385 -3.23 20.54 0.20
C ILE A 385 -4.73 20.87 0.14
N GLY A 386 -5.41 20.86 1.27
CA GLY A 386 -6.82 21.21 1.34
C GLY A 386 -7.10 22.69 1.01
N GLU A 387 -6.23 23.61 1.40
CA GLU A 387 -6.40 25.04 1.13
C GLU A 387 -6.31 25.35 -0.38
N ILE A 388 -5.37 24.74 -1.10
CA ILE A 388 -5.29 24.92 -2.56
C ILE A 388 -6.49 24.27 -3.25
N ALA A 389 -6.96 23.13 -2.78
CA ALA A 389 -8.16 22.47 -3.28
C ALA A 389 -9.40 23.40 -3.10
N GLN A 390 -9.62 23.91 -1.90
CA GLN A 390 -10.74 24.82 -1.59
C GLN A 390 -10.70 26.11 -2.42
N LYS A 391 -9.51 26.71 -2.62
CA LYS A 391 -9.34 27.89 -3.48
C LYS A 391 -9.74 27.64 -4.93
N ASN A 392 -9.72 26.39 -5.37
CA ASN A 392 -10.14 25.94 -6.70
C ASN A 392 -11.55 25.36 -6.74
N GLY A 393 -12.35 25.54 -5.67
CA GLY A 393 -13.74 25.11 -5.61
C GLY A 393 -13.97 23.65 -5.22
N LEU A 394 -12.90 22.89 -4.92
CA LEU A 394 -13.01 21.48 -4.53
C LEU A 394 -13.45 21.35 -3.07
N LYS A 395 -14.10 20.22 -2.74
CA LYS A 395 -14.43 19.87 -1.37
C LYS A 395 -13.26 19.18 -0.68
N VAL A 396 -13.11 19.42 0.63
CA VAL A 396 -12.07 18.82 1.46
C VAL A 396 -12.72 18.11 2.63
N ILE A 397 -12.37 16.85 2.81
CA ILE A 397 -12.82 16.04 3.95
C ILE A 397 -11.59 15.62 4.75
N ARG A 398 -11.62 15.90 6.06
CA ARG A 398 -10.57 15.52 6.99
C ARG A 398 -11.01 14.35 7.85
N THR A 399 -10.10 13.40 8.03
CA THR A 399 -10.34 12.20 8.83
C THR A 399 -9.25 12.01 9.90
N PRO A 400 -9.51 11.19 10.92
CA PRO A 400 -8.45 10.67 11.77
C PRO A 400 -7.38 9.93 10.95
N VAL A 401 -6.21 9.69 11.55
CA VAL A 401 -5.13 8.91 10.94
C VAL A 401 -5.60 7.48 10.64
N GLY A 402 -5.35 7.05 9.41
CA GLY A 402 -5.66 5.70 8.92
C GLY A 402 -6.41 5.72 7.59
N PHE A 403 -5.79 5.18 6.56
CA PHE A 403 -6.31 5.17 5.18
C PHE A 403 -7.69 4.50 5.05
N LYS A 404 -8.01 3.59 5.97
CA LYS A 404 -9.32 2.96 6.08
C LYS A 404 -10.49 3.95 6.16
N TYR A 405 -10.30 5.11 6.79
CA TYR A 405 -11.34 6.14 6.88
C TYR A 405 -11.59 6.84 5.53
N PHE A 406 -10.58 6.93 4.68
CA PHE A 406 -10.77 7.38 3.31
C PHE A 406 -11.62 6.38 2.52
N GLY A 407 -11.36 5.08 2.71
CA GLY A 407 -12.17 4.03 2.13
C GLY A 407 -13.64 4.09 2.57
N GLU A 408 -13.93 4.37 3.86
CA GLU A 408 -15.30 4.55 4.34
C GLU A 408 -16.00 5.76 3.70
N VAL A 409 -15.29 6.87 3.50
CA VAL A 409 -15.82 8.03 2.78
C VAL A 409 -16.09 7.69 1.32
N ALA A 410 -15.16 7.01 0.64
CA ALA A 410 -15.34 6.57 -0.74
C ALA A 410 -16.56 5.66 -0.90
N GLU A 411 -16.77 4.70 0.00
CA GLU A 411 -17.94 3.81 -0.01
C GLU A 411 -19.26 4.54 0.18
N GLN A 412 -19.32 5.54 1.05
CA GLN A 412 -20.52 6.37 1.21
C GLN A 412 -20.85 7.12 -0.08
N ILE A 413 -19.83 7.62 -0.78
CA ILE A 413 -19.99 8.29 -2.07
C ILE A 413 -20.49 7.28 -3.13
N GLU A 414 -19.82 6.14 -3.24
CA GLU A 414 -20.12 5.08 -4.22
C GLU A 414 -21.56 4.56 -4.06
N GLY A 415 -21.97 4.24 -2.84
CA GLY A 415 -23.33 3.76 -2.56
C GLY A 415 -24.40 4.76 -2.96
N GLN A 416 -24.20 6.05 -2.71
CA GLN A 416 -25.15 7.08 -3.09
C GLN A 416 -25.17 7.35 -4.60
N ILE A 417 -24.03 7.20 -5.30
CA ILE A 417 -23.97 7.22 -6.78
C ILE A 417 -24.80 6.06 -7.35
N GLU A 418 -24.67 4.86 -6.78
CA GLU A 418 -25.43 3.68 -7.21
C GLU A 418 -26.93 3.84 -6.97
N GLU A 419 -27.33 4.51 -5.88
CA GLU A 419 -28.70 4.87 -5.59
C GLU A 419 -29.25 5.98 -6.51
N GLY A 420 -28.41 6.58 -7.35
CA GLY A 420 -28.80 7.66 -8.27
C GLY A 420 -29.07 9.01 -7.61
N LYS A 421 -28.52 9.27 -6.42
CA LYS A 421 -28.66 10.55 -5.73
C LYS A 421 -27.97 11.67 -6.51
N GLU A 422 -28.64 12.81 -6.60
CA GLU A 422 -28.06 13.99 -7.27
C GLU A 422 -27.13 14.81 -6.36
N ASP A 423 -27.46 14.94 -5.06
CA ASP A 423 -26.60 15.57 -4.07
C ASP A 423 -26.12 14.53 -3.08
N ILE A 424 -24.81 14.31 -3.08
CA ILE A 424 -24.16 13.28 -2.27
C ILE A 424 -23.65 13.87 -0.98
N ILE A 425 -24.04 13.26 0.14
CA ILE A 425 -23.72 13.70 1.50
C ILE A 425 -22.85 12.65 2.17
N VAL A 426 -21.73 13.10 2.72
CA VAL A 426 -20.80 12.27 3.48
C VAL A 426 -20.91 12.59 4.97
N HIS A 427 -20.98 11.54 5.79
CA HIS A 427 -20.82 11.62 7.24
C HIS A 427 -19.39 11.21 7.61
N THR A 428 -18.62 12.18 8.10
CA THR A 428 -17.21 11.93 8.44
C THR A 428 -17.10 11.11 9.73
N PRO A 429 -15.95 10.44 9.96
CA PRO A 429 -15.70 9.74 11.22
C PRO A 429 -15.74 10.65 12.46
N THR A 430 -15.73 11.97 12.27
CA THR A 430 -15.86 12.99 13.33
C THR A 430 -17.26 13.56 13.46
N ASN A 431 -18.26 12.91 12.86
CA ASN A 431 -19.68 13.30 12.87
C ASN A 431 -20.00 14.63 12.16
N GLU A 432 -19.15 15.09 11.26
CA GLU A 432 -19.47 16.20 10.37
C GLU A 432 -20.28 15.70 9.17
N THR A 433 -21.20 16.52 8.70
CA THR A 433 -22.00 16.23 7.49
C THR A 433 -21.58 17.20 6.38
N ILE A 434 -21.07 16.66 5.27
CA ILE A 434 -20.51 17.43 4.17
C ILE A 434 -21.21 17.04 2.86
N SER A 435 -21.83 18.02 2.18
CA SER A 435 -22.28 17.83 0.79
C SER A 435 -21.07 17.91 -0.14
N VAL A 436 -20.86 16.86 -0.93
CA VAL A 436 -19.81 16.77 -1.95
C VAL A 436 -20.35 17.01 -3.37
N GLY A 437 -21.63 17.34 -3.47
CA GLY A 437 -22.26 17.75 -4.72
C GLY A 437 -22.63 16.58 -5.63
N LYS A 438 -22.78 16.88 -6.93
CA LYS A 438 -23.25 15.95 -7.94
C LYS A 438 -22.08 15.13 -8.50
N ASN A 439 -22.31 13.82 -8.65
CA ASN A 439 -21.39 12.89 -9.30
C ASN A 439 -19.93 13.03 -8.84
N PRO A 440 -19.65 12.98 -7.52
CA PRO A 440 -18.34 13.30 -6.99
C PRO A 440 -17.24 12.31 -7.42
N ARG A 441 -16.02 12.83 -7.50
CA ARG A 441 -14.78 12.09 -7.78
C ARG A 441 -13.70 12.46 -6.77
N ILE A 442 -12.87 11.51 -6.42
CA ILE A 442 -11.70 11.77 -5.56
C ILE A 442 -10.56 12.29 -6.42
N LEU A 443 -10.02 13.44 -6.05
CA LEU A 443 -8.80 13.97 -6.67
C LEU A 443 -7.57 13.25 -6.10
N ILE A 444 -7.43 13.29 -4.78
CA ILE A 444 -6.34 12.66 -4.03
C ILE A 444 -6.80 12.34 -2.60
N MET A 445 -6.30 11.26 -2.07
CA MET A 445 -6.32 10.86 -0.67
C MET A 445 -4.88 10.89 -0.16
N ALA A 446 -4.58 11.65 0.87
CA ALA A 446 -3.21 11.87 1.33
C ALA A 446 -3.05 11.74 2.85
N GLU A 447 -2.06 10.95 3.27
CA GLU A 447 -1.61 10.85 4.67
C GLU A 447 -0.22 11.46 4.85
N GLU A 448 0.02 12.10 5.97
CA GLU A 448 1.33 12.62 6.37
C GLU A 448 2.42 11.54 6.43
N SER A 449 2.01 10.30 6.60
CA SER A 449 2.89 9.12 6.71
C SER A 449 3.62 8.75 5.42
N GLY A 450 3.33 9.41 4.30
CA GLY A 450 3.97 9.15 3.01
C GLY A 450 3.17 8.24 2.09
N GLY A 451 1.94 7.89 2.44
CA GLY A 451 1.02 7.13 1.62
C GLY A 451 -0.10 7.98 1.04
N ALA A 452 -0.42 7.79 -0.23
CA ALA A 452 -1.53 8.44 -0.91
C ALA A 452 -2.10 7.56 -2.03
N ALA A 453 -3.28 7.93 -2.52
CA ALA A 453 -3.87 7.40 -3.75
C ALA A 453 -4.68 8.49 -4.46
N MET A 454 -4.84 8.37 -5.76
CA MET A 454 -5.64 9.29 -6.57
C MET A 454 -6.82 8.55 -7.19
N GLY A 455 -7.89 9.27 -7.47
CA GLY A 455 -9.00 8.80 -8.28
C GLY A 455 -9.00 9.44 -9.66
N GLY A 456 -9.81 8.88 -10.54
CA GLY A 456 -10.02 9.38 -11.91
C GLY A 456 -11.45 9.86 -12.14
N THR A 457 -11.72 10.35 -13.34
CA THR A 457 -13.08 10.68 -13.80
C THR A 457 -13.91 9.42 -14.06
N ARG A 458 -13.26 8.34 -14.46
CA ARG A 458 -13.92 7.05 -14.68
C ARG A 458 -14.07 6.28 -13.38
N ILE A 459 -15.21 5.67 -13.19
CA ILE A 459 -15.44 4.70 -12.12
C ILE A 459 -14.78 3.39 -12.55
N ALA A 460 -13.87 2.87 -11.73
CA ALA A 460 -13.28 1.56 -11.94
C ALA A 460 -14.36 0.47 -11.80
N VAL A 461 -14.30 -0.53 -12.66
CA VAL A 461 -15.26 -1.65 -12.69
C VAL A 461 -14.48 -2.95 -12.54
N SER A 462 -14.96 -3.84 -11.71
CA SER A 462 -14.38 -5.17 -11.53
C SER A 462 -14.56 -6.05 -12.78
N LYS A 463 -13.85 -7.16 -12.84
CA LYS A 463 -13.72 -8.03 -14.01
C LYS A 463 -15.07 -8.46 -14.63
N ASN A 464 -16.06 -8.75 -13.82
CA ASN A 464 -17.41 -9.14 -14.29
C ASN A 464 -18.47 -8.05 -14.04
N GLY A 465 -18.06 -6.85 -13.63
CA GLY A 465 -18.94 -5.71 -13.43
C GLY A 465 -19.72 -5.69 -12.11
N MET A 466 -19.43 -6.60 -11.19
CA MET A 466 -20.18 -6.71 -9.93
C MET A 466 -19.79 -5.64 -8.90
N LYS A 467 -18.58 -5.08 -9.01
CA LYS A 467 -18.09 -4.06 -8.10
C LYS A 467 -17.67 -2.80 -8.87
N LYS A 468 -17.86 -1.65 -8.24
CA LYS A 468 -17.45 -0.36 -8.78
C LYS A 468 -16.67 0.41 -7.72
N SER A 469 -15.70 1.23 -8.13
CA SER A 469 -14.93 2.06 -7.21
C SER A 469 -14.48 3.37 -7.86
N ILE A 470 -14.59 4.49 -7.13
CA ILE A 470 -14.13 5.81 -7.58
C ILE A 470 -12.63 6.03 -7.33
N ALA A 471 -12.01 5.23 -6.46
CA ALA A 471 -10.58 5.19 -6.21
C ALA A 471 -10.20 3.88 -5.50
N LEU A 472 -8.94 3.46 -5.64
CA LEU A 472 -8.39 2.36 -4.85
C LEU A 472 -8.47 2.69 -3.34
N LYS A 473 -8.83 1.72 -2.52
CA LYS A 473 -9.08 1.93 -1.07
C LYS A 473 -7.87 1.63 -0.18
N GLU A 474 -6.70 1.52 -0.79
CA GLU A 474 -5.39 1.42 -0.12
C GLU A 474 -4.42 2.43 -0.73
N LYS A 475 -3.38 2.79 0.02
CA LYS A 475 -2.28 3.66 -0.44
C LYS A 475 -1.56 3.01 -1.60
N ASP A 476 -1.23 3.79 -2.61
CA ASP A 476 -0.68 3.31 -3.86
C ASP A 476 0.59 4.08 -4.24
N GLY A 477 1.73 3.55 -3.80
CA GLY A 477 3.02 4.16 -4.08
C GLY A 477 3.42 4.09 -5.56
N PHE A 478 2.93 3.12 -6.35
CA PHE A 478 3.20 3.06 -7.78
C PHE A 478 2.48 4.20 -8.53
N GLN A 479 1.20 4.42 -8.24
CA GLN A 479 0.41 5.50 -8.82
C GLN A 479 1.01 6.87 -8.51
N ILE A 480 1.39 7.11 -7.24
CA ILE A 480 2.04 8.36 -6.82
C ILE A 480 3.41 8.53 -7.47
N GLY A 481 4.18 7.45 -7.58
CA GLY A 481 5.45 7.43 -8.28
C GLY A 481 5.32 7.81 -9.75
N LEU A 482 4.37 7.20 -10.44
CA LEU A 482 4.10 7.47 -11.86
C LEU A 482 3.66 8.93 -12.09
N ALA A 483 2.75 9.45 -11.25
CA ALA A 483 2.31 10.85 -11.32
C ALA A 483 3.46 11.84 -11.05
N THR A 484 4.36 11.49 -10.11
CA THR A 484 5.54 12.31 -9.79
C THR A 484 6.56 12.31 -10.94
N MET A 485 6.78 11.16 -11.58
CA MET A 485 7.63 11.04 -12.76
C MET A 485 7.08 11.87 -13.93
N ALA A 486 5.76 11.83 -14.15
CA ALA A 486 5.11 12.63 -15.19
C ALA A 486 5.27 14.14 -14.94
N LEU A 487 5.07 14.57 -13.69
CA LEU A 487 5.27 15.98 -13.32
C LEU A 487 6.73 16.43 -13.52
N ALA A 488 7.70 15.60 -13.14
CA ALA A 488 9.12 15.88 -13.33
C ALA A 488 9.49 15.93 -14.82
N ALA A 489 8.98 15.01 -15.62
CA ALA A 489 9.18 14.96 -17.06
C ALA A 489 8.62 16.19 -17.75
N LEU A 490 7.42 16.65 -17.37
CA LEU A 490 6.81 17.86 -17.92
C LEU A 490 7.66 19.11 -17.63
N GLN A 491 8.25 19.23 -16.43
CA GLN A 491 9.14 20.34 -16.07
C GLN A 491 10.45 20.30 -16.86
N GLU A 492 10.97 19.12 -17.17
CA GLU A 492 12.16 18.96 -18.01
C GLU A 492 11.91 19.42 -19.45
N LEU A 493 10.72 19.08 -20.00
CA LEU A 493 10.34 19.46 -21.36
C LEU A 493 10.00 20.96 -21.49
N MET A 494 9.60 21.61 -20.40
CA MET A 494 9.26 23.04 -20.35
C MET A 494 10.02 23.72 -19.21
N PRO A 495 11.34 23.91 -19.32
CA PRO A 495 12.13 24.58 -18.29
C PRO A 495 11.66 26.02 -18.11
N PHE A 496 11.43 26.43 -16.86
CA PHE A 496 11.05 27.83 -16.50
C PHE A 496 12.22 28.78 -16.58
#